data_dc654124e5c0c070a160046e36ce882c
#
_entry.id   dc654124e5c0c070a160046e36ce882c
#
_cell.length_a   1.000
_cell.length_b   1.000
_cell.length_c   1.000
_cell.angle_alpha   90.00
_cell.angle_beta   90.00
_cell.angle_gamma   90.00
#
_symmetry.space_group_name_H-M   'P 1'
#
loop_
_entity.id
_entity.type
_entity.pdbx_description
1 polymer ?
#
loop_
_entity_poly.entity_id
_entity_poly.type
_entity_poly.pdbx_seq_one_letter_code
_entity_poly.pdbx_strand_id
1 'polypeptide(L)'
;MKKGICLVIMICLCMTLTFNEKKGGDSLLQHSPLYIVVSGVPDGGFDQTAQVMKSVLEKEKLVKRPVNILYQRGGTVDKGWTYMMERDTNYVSLNSSLLLSRNLLGSSNMTMNDVTPLAILAEEWQVVAVPVDSPFSNGKELLNSLKKKPDSLKIGFAPDFGNDDQISFARAAEMAGIDPYRIQFLKFDSADDLFQALIDHEVDAATTTITEVRHDYEKKRLKLVATTTNQRLAGFEDVPTWKEQGIPLIFSHWRGVMGPKQMNQHDIREWDQLLQKMTQTKSWKKQLKQKGWTSRYMNSKEAKIFMEEQLRRYEQFIQGEQAVE
;
A
#
# COMPACT_ATOMS: atom_id res chain seq x y z
N MET A 1 -52.96 37.69 70.08
CA MET A 1 -52.52 38.06 68.71
C MET A 1 -51.01 38.06 68.71
N LYS A 2 -50.38 37.03 68.23
CA LYS A 2 -48.95 37.04 67.80
C LYS A 2 -48.80 36.02 66.70
N LYS A 3 -48.50 36.51 65.51
CA LYS A 3 -48.26 35.74 64.31
C LYS A 3 -46.86 35.10 64.38
N GLY A 4 -46.79 33.79 64.34
CA GLY A 4 -45.52 33.05 64.12
C GLY A 4 -45.21 32.86 62.65
N ILE A 5 -44.07 33.35 62.27
CA ILE A 5 -43.53 33.18 60.93
C ILE A 5 -42.72 31.87 60.92
N CYS A 6 -43.19 30.86 60.17
CA CYS A 6 -42.43 29.66 59.91
C CYS A 6 -41.40 29.93 58.75
N LEU A 7 -40.13 29.87 59.09
CA LEU A 7 -39.04 29.98 58.19
C LEU A 7 -38.72 28.56 57.59
N VAL A 8 -39.09 28.32 56.38
CA VAL A 8 -38.73 27.07 55.68
C VAL A 8 -37.31 27.22 55.07
N ILE A 9 -36.34 26.57 55.68
CA ILE A 9 -34.99 26.49 55.19
C ILE A 9 -34.97 25.41 54.12
N MET A 10 -34.86 25.79 52.84
CA MET A 10 -34.71 24.92 51.70
C MET A 10 -33.23 24.60 51.57
N ILE A 11 -32.80 23.42 52.02
CA ILE A 11 -31.43 22.94 51.84
C ILE A 11 -31.32 22.44 50.39
N CYS A 12 -30.69 23.25 49.51
CA CYS A 12 -30.25 22.82 48.18
C CYS A 12 -29.08 21.85 48.34
N LEU A 13 -29.34 20.56 48.22
CA LEU A 13 -28.32 19.53 48.14
C LEU A 13 -27.73 19.57 46.70
N CYS A 14 -26.67 20.34 46.49
CA CYS A 14 -25.86 20.25 45.24
C CYS A 14 -25.18 18.87 45.22
N MET A 15 -25.81 17.88 44.57
CA MET A 15 -25.11 16.70 44.13
C MET A 15 -24.14 17.12 43.03
N THR A 16 -22.89 17.34 43.37
CA THR A 16 -21.79 17.34 42.43
C THR A 16 -21.64 15.91 41.87
N LEU A 17 -22.22 15.66 40.71
CA LEU A 17 -21.89 14.51 39.90
C LEU A 17 -20.43 14.69 39.50
N THR A 18 -19.51 14.13 40.27
CA THR A 18 -18.16 13.87 39.82
C THR A 18 -18.28 12.85 38.71
N PHE A 19 -18.23 13.32 37.45
CA PHE A 19 -17.92 12.47 36.32
C PHE A 19 -16.55 11.88 36.63
N ASN A 20 -16.57 10.64 37.10
CA ASN A 20 -15.38 9.82 37.18
C ASN A 20 -15.00 9.51 35.73
N GLU A 21 -14.17 10.36 35.11
CA GLU A 21 -13.47 9.99 33.88
C GLU A 21 -12.77 8.67 34.22
N LYS A 22 -13.29 7.57 33.66
CA LYS A 22 -12.57 6.30 33.65
C LYS A 22 -11.17 6.63 33.16
N LYS A 23 -10.17 6.54 34.04
CA LYS A 23 -8.75 6.57 33.70
C LYS A 23 -8.61 5.74 32.44
N GLY A 24 -8.11 6.38 31.38
CA GLY A 24 -7.90 5.73 30.10
C GLY A 24 -7.21 4.39 30.34
N GLY A 25 -7.76 3.32 29.76
CA GLY A 25 -7.17 1.99 29.88
C GLY A 25 -5.68 2.07 29.59
N ASP A 26 -4.88 1.30 30.30
CA ASP A 26 -3.44 1.24 30.09
C ASP A 26 -3.18 1.01 28.60
N SER A 27 -2.38 1.90 27.98
CA SER A 27 -2.07 1.87 26.56
C SER A 27 -1.37 0.56 26.19
N LEU A 28 -2.04 -0.31 25.47
CA LEU A 28 -1.49 -1.59 25.02
C LEU A 28 -0.17 -1.38 24.26
N LEU A 29 -0.11 -0.35 23.41
CA LEU A 29 1.05 -0.04 22.58
C LEU A 29 2.25 0.46 23.39
N GLN A 30 2.05 0.95 24.62
CA GLN A 30 3.11 1.41 25.49
C GLN A 30 3.64 0.32 26.44
N HIS A 31 2.84 -0.72 26.69
CA HIS A 31 3.15 -1.75 27.69
C HIS A 31 3.45 -3.12 27.09
N SER A 32 3.03 -3.38 25.85
CA SER A 32 3.28 -4.64 25.13
C SER A 32 4.24 -4.44 23.94
N PRO A 33 5.05 -5.46 23.60
CA PRO A 33 5.80 -5.47 22.33
C PRO A 33 4.85 -5.31 21.15
N LEU A 34 5.27 -4.58 20.11
CA LEU A 34 4.54 -4.48 18.85
C LEU A 34 5.02 -5.57 17.89
N TYR A 35 4.13 -6.10 17.11
CA TYR A 35 4.41 -7.11 16.11
C TYR A 35 3.90 -6.66 14.75
N ILE A 36 4.82 -6.60 13.77
CA ILE A 36 4.48 -6.35 12.38
C ILE A 36 4.58 -7.68 11.64
N VAL A 37 3.45 -8.22 11.22
CA VAL A 37 3.37 -9.48 10.48
C VAL A 37 3.58 -9.20 9.01
N VAL A 38 4.61 -9.81 8.44
CA VAL A 38 4.96 -9.72 7.02
C VAL A 38 4.54 -10.99 6.32
N SER A 39 3.61 -10.86 5.38
CA SER A 39 3.21 -11.92 4.47
C SER A 39 4.22 -12.01 3.34
N GLY A 40 5.17 -12.94 3.43
CA GLY A 40 6.20 -13.12 2.42
C GLY A 40 7.59 -13.37 2.99
N VAL A 41 8.58 -13.00 2.21
CA VAL A 41 10.01 -13.20 2.50
C VAL A 41 10.69 -11.86 2.82
N PRO A 42 11.90 -11.89 3.44
CA PRO A 42 12.73 -10.70 3.55
C PRO A 42 12.99 -10.05 2.19
N ASP A 43 13.22 -8.75 2.23
CA ASP A 43 13.51 -7.86 1.09
C ASP A 43 12.33 -7.60 0.12
N GLY A 44 11.20 -8.29 0.28
CA GLY A 44 9.96 -7.97 -0.45
C GLY A 44 9.32 -6.65 -0.02
N GLY A 45 8.38 -6.12 -0.80
CA GLY A 45 7.76 -4.81 -0.58
C GLY A 45 7.13 -4.63 0.82
N PHE A 46 6.47 -5.65 1.36
CA PHE A 46 5.92 -5.61 2.72
C PHE A 46 7.03 -5.59 3.78
N ASP A 47 8.10 -6.39 3.60
CA ASP A 47 9.22 -6.37 4.52
C ASP A 47 9.90 -5.01 4.54
N GLN A 48 10.16 -4.42 3.38
CA GLN A 48 10.76 -3.09 3.29
C GLN A 48 9.95 -2.05 4.07
N THR A 49 8.61 -2.11 4.00
CA THR A 49 7.73 -1.22 4.76
C THR A 49 7.82 -1.49 6.27
N ALA A 50 7.82 -2.77 6.68
CA ALA A 50 7.95 -3.18 8.08
C ALA A 50 9.28 -2.73 8.69
N GLN A 51 10.39 -2.87 7.95
CA GLN A 51 11.72 -2.43 8.38
C GLN A 51 11.81 -0.92 8.57
N VAL A 52 11.21 -0.15 7.65
CA VAL A 52 11.14 1.31 7.79
C VAL A 52 10.32 1.70 9.02
N MET A 53 9.14 1.10 9.22
CA MET A 53 8.30 1.35 10.39
C MET A 53 9.07 1.04 11.67
N LYS A 54 9.63 -0.17 11.80
CA LYS A 54 10.43 -0.60 12.96
C LYS A 54 11.57 0.39 13.24
N SER A 55 12.38 0.66 12.22
CA SER A 55 13.54 1.57 12.36
C SER A 55 13.15 2.95 12.86
N VAL A 56 12.05 3.53 12.35
CA VAL A 56 11.60 4.86 12.76
C VAL A 56 10.99 4.82 14.16
N LEU A 57 10.11 3.86 14.45
CA LEU A 57 9.46 3.74 15.77
C LEU A 57 10.47 3.62 16.91
N GLU A 58 11.50 2.79 16.72
CA GLU A 58 12.56 2.55 17.72
C GLU A 58 13.54 3.73 17.79
N LYS A 59 14.03 4.24 16.65
CA LYS A 59 14.97 5.35 16.60
C LYS A 59 14.45 6.64 17.20
N GLU A 60 13.19 6.97 16.89
CA GLU A 60 12.51 8.17 17.38
C GLU A 60 11.88 7.96 18.78
N LYS A 61 12.09 6.76 19.38
CA LYS A 61 11.59 6.38 20.70
C LYS A 61 10.06 6.61 20.85
N LEU A 62 9.32 6.33 19.77
CA LEU A 62 7.86 6.49 19.76
C LEU A 62 7.17 5.37 20.53
N VAL A 63 7.85 4.26 20.75
CA VAL A 63 7.39 3.10 21.54
C VAL A 63 8.41 2.77 22.62
N LYS A 64 7.92 2.26 23.77
CA LYS A 64 8.76 1.87 24.92
C LYS A 64 9.21 0.42 24.87
N ARG A 65 8.55 -0.39 24.07
CA ARG A 65 8.78 -1.83 23.92
C ARG A 65 9.33 -2.15 22.53
N PRO A 66 9.99 -3.30 22.35
CA PRO A 66 10.53 -3.69 21.03
C PRO A 66 9.45 -3.79 19.97
N VAL A 67 9.82 -3.47 18.74
CA VAL A 67 9.03 -3.76 17.54
C VAL A 67 9.61 -5.00 16.88
N ASN A 68 8.81 -6.05 16.77
CA ASN A 68 9.21 -7.33 16.20
C ASN A 68 8.60 -7.51 14.82
N ILE A 69 9.38 -7.99 13.87
CA ILE A 69 8.88 -8.38 12.55
C ILE A 69 8.74 -9.90 12.53
N LEU A 70 7.54 -10.38 12.17
CA LEU A 70 7.23 -11.80 12.09
C LEU A 70 6.92 -12.18 10.64
N TYR A 71 7.75 -13.07 10.07
CA TYR A 71 7.56 -13.51 8.69
C TYR A 71 6.68 -14.75 8.62
N GLN A 72 5.62 -14.67 7.82
CA GLN A 72 4.79 -15.80 7.44
C GLN A 72 5.17 -16.24 6.02
N ARG A 73 6.17 -17.13 5.95
CA ARG A 73 6.74 -17.64 4.70
C ARG A 73 5.90 -18.76 4.09
N GLY A 74 5.98 -18.87 2.77
CA GLY A 74 5.33 -19.93 1.98
C GLY A 74 3.82 -19.74 1.84
N GLY A 75 3.28 -20.09 0.71
CA GLY A 75 1.88 -19.85 0.37
C GLY A 75 1.62 -18.43 -0.10
N THR A 76 0.36 -18.02 -0.04
CA THR A 76 -0.10 -16.70 -0.45
C THR A 76 0.07 -15.67 0.67
N VAL A 77 -0.06 -14.39 0.32
CA VAL A 77 -0.07 -13.28 1.29
C VAL A 77 -1.13 -13.45 2.38
N ASP A 78 -2.19 -14.19 2.13
CA ASP A 78 -3.29 -14.46 3.06
C ASP A 78 -2.82 -15.13 4.35
N LYS A 79 -1.75 -15.95 4.30
CA LYS A 79 -1.22 -16.65 5.46
C LYS A 79 -0.80 -15.71 6.60
N GLY A 80 -0.11 -14.63 6.26
CA GLY A 80 0.28 -13.64 7.27
C GLY A 80 -0.89 -12.82 7.76
N TRP A 81 -1.81 -12.47 6.88
CA TRP A 81 -3.02 -11.75 7.25
C TRP A 81 -3.91 -12.58 8.18
N THR A 82 -4.15 -13.85 7.84
CA THR A 82 -4.89 -14.80 8.72
C THR A 82 -4.20 -14.94 10.08
N TYR A 83 -2.85 -15.10 10.08
CA TYR A 83 -2.11 -15.16 11.33
C TYR A 83 -2.31 -13.92 12.20
N MET A 84 -2.28 -12.72 11.61
CA MET A 84 -2.50 -11.45 12.32
C MET A 84 -3.93 -11.36 12.89
N MET A 85 -4.95 -11.80 12.14
CA MET A 85 -6.35 -11.72 12.57
C MET A 85 -6.66 -12.54 13.82
N GLU A 86 -5.87 -13.57 14.10
CA GLU A 86 -6.01 -14.43 15.29
C GLU A 86 -5.26 -13.89 16.52
N ARG A 87 -4.80 -12.65 16.48
CA ARG A 87 -3.94 -12.03 17.51
C ARG A 87 -4.59 -10.81 18.14
N ASP A 88 -3.95 -10.33 19.21
CA ASP A 88 -4.34 -9.10 19.91
C ASP A 88 -4.03 -7.86 19.07
N THR A 89 -4.52 -6.71 19.53
CA THR A 89 -4.46 -5.44 18.80
C THR A 89 -3.06 -4.79 18.74
N ASN A 90 -2.07 -5.38 19.41
CA ASN A 90 -0.63 -5.06 19.24
C ASN A 90 0.04 -5.77 18.05
N TYR A 91 -0.70 -6.63 17.34
CA TYR A 91 -0.29 -7.22 16.07
C TYR A 91 -0.92 -6.44 14.91
N VAL A 92 -0.10 -6.07 13.95
CA VAL A 92 -0.55 -5.44 12.70
C VAL A 92 0.10 -6.12 11.52
N SER A 93 -0.51 -5.99 10.36
CA SER A 93 0.09 -6.44 9.10
C SER A 93 0.10 -5.33 8.08
N LEU A 94 0.94 -5.49 7.06
CA LEU A 94 1.01 -4.62 5.90
C LEU A 94 -0.04 -5.07 4.89
N ASN A 95 -0.60 -4.11 4.18
CA ASN A 95 -1.49 -4.35 3.06
C ASN A 95 -1.21 -3.39 1.90
N SER A 96 -1.75 -3.74 0.77
CA SER A 96 -1.75 -2.96 -0.46
C SER A 96 -3.02 -3.31 -1.24
N SER A 97 -3.09 -2.88 -2.47
CA SER A 97 -4.12 -3.30 -3.42
C SER A 97 -4.33 -4.80 -3.52
N LEU A 98 -3.31 -5.62 -3.21
CA LEU A 98 -3.42 -7.08 -3.22
C LEU A 98 -4.54 -7.61 -2.31
N LEU A 99 -4.86 -6.93 -1.21
CA LEU A 99 -6.02 -7.31 -0.38
C LEU A 99 -7.34 -7.23 -1.16
N LEU A 100 -7.44 -6.27 -2.09
CA LEU A 100 -8.62 -6.00 -2.89
C LEU A 100 -8.65 -6.88 -4.14
N SER A 101 -7.58 -6.85 -4.94
CA SER A 101 -7.52 -7.54 -6.23
C SER A 101 -7.58 -9.05 -6.09
N ARG A 102 -6.90 -9.65 -5.13
CA ARG A 102 -6.92 -11.11 -4.93
C ARG A 102 -8.30 -11.65 -4.56
N ASN A 103 -9.07 -10.88 -3.78
CA ASN A 103 -10.45 -11.25 -3.48
C ASN A 103 -11.32 -11.19 -4.74
N LEU A 104 -11.23 -10.12 -5.52
CA LEU A 104 -11.99 -9.95 -6.76
C LEU A 104 -11.66 -11.02 -7.81
N LEU A 105 -10.40 -11.46 -7.87
CA LEU A 105 -9.95 -12.53 -8.76
C LEU A 105 -10.21 -13.94 -8.23
N GLY A 106 -10.88 -14.08 -7.07
CA GLY A 106 -11.18 -15.39 -6.46
C GLY A 106 -9.93 -16.12 -5.92
N SER A 107 -8.78 -15.45 -5.86
CA SER A 107 -7.52 -16.01 -5.35
C SER A 107 -7.39 -15.91 -3.83
N SER A 108 -8.30 -15.20 -3.15
CA SER A 108 -8.39 -15.05 -1.70
C SER A 108 -9.84 -14.94 -1.26
N ASN A 109 -10.18 -15.56 -0.13
CA ASN A 109 -11.47 -15.35 0.53
C ASN A 109 -11.46 -14.16 1.49
N MET A 110 -10.31 -13.52 1.70
CA MET A 110 -10.18 -12.39 2.60
C MET A 110 -10.65 -11.12 1.93
N THR A 111 -11.43 -10.34 2.67
CA THR A 111 -11.99 -9.06 2.24
C THR A 111 -11.50 -7.93 3.16
N MET A 112 -11.72 -6.68 2.77
CA MET A 112 -11.47 -5.56 3.67
C MET A 112 -12.39 -5.54 4.90
N ASN A 113 -13.49 -6.30 4.92
CA ASN A 113 -14.37 -6.44 6.10
C ASN A 113 -13.82 -7.41 7.14
N ASP A 114 -12.77 -8.15 6.83
CA ASP A 114 -12.13 -9.09 7.74
C ASP A 114 -10.97 -8.49 8.52
N VAL A 115 -10.63 -7.24 8.23
CA VAL A 115 -9.55 -6.50 8.86
C VAL A 115 -10.00 -5.11 9.32
N THR A 116 -9.22 -4.50 10.21
CA THR A 116 -9.40 -3.09 10.60
C THR A 116 -8.35 -2.25 9.88
N PRO A 117 -8.69 -1.41 8.88
CA PRO A 117 -7.76 -0.46 8.31
C PRO A 117 -7.24 0.50 9.38
N LEU A 118 -5.93 0.68 9.49
CA LEU A 118 -5.29 1.56 10.48
C LEU A 118 -4.65 2.78 9.83
N ALA A 119 -3.96 2.60 8.71
CA ALA A 119 -3.41 3.75 7.98
C ALA A 119 -3.08 3.40 6.53
N ILE A 120 -3.04 4.43 5.67
CA ILE A 120 -2.17 4.46 4.49
C ILE A 120 -0.95 5.29 4.87
N LEU A 121 0.24 4.80 4.59
CA LEU A 121 1.50 5.41 5.03
C LEU A 121 2.25 6.11 3.90
N ALA A 122 2.29 5.48 2.75
CA ALA A 122 3.08 5.92 1.60
C ALA A 122 2.51 5.39 0.29
N GLU A 123 2.97 5.98 -0.78
CA GLU A 123 2.76 5.51 -2.15
C GLU A 123 4.10 5.25 -2.82
N GLU A 124 4.08 4.29 -3.69
CA GLU A 124 5.16 3.96 -4.60
C GLU A 124 4.63 4.02 -6.03
N TRP A 125 5.53 4.20 -6.99
CA TRP A 125 5.15 4.46 -8.37
C TRP A 125 5.61 3.32 -9.28
N GLN A 126 4.74 2.93 -10.19
CA GLN A 126 5.09 1.98 -11.23
C GLN A 126 5.86 2.66 -12.34
N VAL A 127 6.72 1.86 -12.96
CA VAL A 127 7.50 2.22 -14.12
C VAL A 127 7.44 1.10 -15.14
N VAL A 128 7.72 1.45 -16.38
CA VAL A 128 7.95 0.47 -17.46
C VAL A 128 9.42 0.46 -17.78
N ALA A 129 10.04 -0.70 -17.61
CA ALA A 129 11.43 -0.96 -17.94
C ALA A 129 11.55 -1.75 -19.25
N VAL A 130 12.61 -1.49 -19.99
CA VAL A 130 13.00 -2.24 -21.20
C VAL A 130 14.50 -2.49 -21.18
N PRO A 131 15.03 -3.48 -21.94
CA PRO A 131 16.45 -3.64 -22.11
C PRO A 131 17.13 -2.36 -22.59
N VAL A 132 18.39 -2.15 -22.21
CA VAL A 132 19.11 -0.91 -22.57
C VAL A 132 19.21 -0.71 -24.10
N ASP A 133 19.30 -1.78 -24.84
CA ASP A 133 19.37 -1.83 -26.31
C ASP A 133 18.00 -1.94 -27.02
N SER A 134 16.90 -1.96 -26.24
CA SER A 134 15.55 -1.98 -26.80
C SER A 134 15.33 -0.82 -27.78
N PRO A 135 14.58 -1.03 -28.89
CA PRO A 135 14.25 0.03 -29.85
C PRO A 135 13.32 1.09 -29.28
N PHE A 136 12.64 0.81 -28.16
CA PHE A 136 11.69 1.73 -27.56
C PHE A 136 12.41 2.77 -26.71
N SER A 137 12.22 4.06 -27.05
CA SER A 137 12.77 5.20 -26.31
C SER A 137 11.81 5.77 -25.28
N ASN A 138 10.52 5.44 -25.39
CA ASN A 138 9.46 5.88 -24.52
C ASN A 138 8.28 4.90 -24.54
N GLY A 139 7.41 4.99 -23.52
CA GLY A 139 6.27 4.07 -23.38
C GLY A 139 5.21 4.23 -24.48
N LYS A 140 5.09 5.44 -25.08
CA LYS A 140 4.17 5.66 -26.20
C LYS A 140 4.56 4.86 -27.44
N GLU A 141 5.85 4.72 -27.72
CA GLU A 141 6.32 3.88 -28.84
C GLU A 141 5.96 2.41 -28.61
N LEU A 142 6.13 1.93 -27.38
CA LEU A 142 5.75 0.57 -26.97
C LEU A 142 4.23 0.35 -27.13
N LEU A 143 3.39 1.27 -26.62
CA LEU A 143 1.94 1.21 -26.80
C LEU A 143 1.52 1.30 -28.27
N ASN A 144 2.21 2.10 -29.10
CA ASN A 144 1.92 2.16 -30.53
C ASN A 144 2.21 0.84 -31.26
N SER A 145 3.21 0.08 -30.81
CA SER A 145 3.48 -1.28 -31.31
C SER A 145 2.35 -2.24 -30.94
N LEU A 146 1.94 -2.25 -29.67
CA LEU A 146 0.80 -3.04 -29.19
C LEU A 146 -0.52 -2.64 -29.86
N LYS A 147 -0.73 -1.35 -30.16
CA LYS A 147 -1.94 -0.90 -30.86
C LYS A 147 -2.06 -1.49 -32.27
N LYS A 148 -0.95 -1.69 -32.96
CA LYS A 148 -0.93 -2.34 -34.29
C LYS A 148 -1.19 -3.84 -34.16
N LYS A 149 -0.60 -4.48 -33.16
CA LYS A 149 -0.70 -5.90 -32.90
C LYS A 149 -0.57 -6.17 -31.39
N PRO A 150 -1.69 -6.32 -30.65
CA PRO A 150 -1.70 -6.41 -29.18
C PRO A 150 -0.87 -7.56 -28.60
N ASP A 151 -0.74 -8.66 -29.33
CA ASP A 151 0.03 -9.85 -28.98
C ASP A 151 1.47 -9.84 -29.50
N SER A 152 1.99 -8.69 -29.97
CA SER A 152 3.33 -8.61 -30.56
C SER A 152 4.46 -8.48 -29.55
N LEU A 153 4.16 -8.12 -28.30
CA LEU A 153 5.14 -7.91 -27.26
C LEU A 153 4.73 -8.69 -26.01
N LYS A 154 5.72 -9.23 -25.32
CA LYS A 154 5.58 -9.90 -24.02
C LYS A 154 5.86 -8.91 -22.92
N ILE A 155 4.91 -8.68 -22.05
CA ILE A 155 5.00 -7.75 -20.92
C ILE A 155 5.14 -8.54 -19.62
N GLY A 156 6.32 -8.51 -19.01
CA GLY A 156 6.60 -9.20 -17.76
C GLY A 156 6.16 -8.39 -16.54
N PHE A 157 5.76 -9.10 -15.46
CA PHE A 157 5.45 -8.53 -14.15
C PHE A 157 5.65 -9.57 -13.05
N ALA A 158 5.75 -9.14 -11.79
CA ALA A 158 5.88 -10.00 -10.61
C ALA A 158 5.13 -9.41 -9.42
N PRO A 159 4.71 -10.19 -8.39
CA PRO A 159 4.81 -11.66 -8.31
C PRO A 159 3.51 -12.38 -8.72
N ASP A 160 2.38 -11.68 -8.86
CA ASP A 160 1.08 -12.35 -9.03
C ASP A 160 0.13 -11.56 -9.93
N PHE A 161 -0.79 -12.25 -10.60
CA PHE A 161 -1.83 -11.62 -11.42
C PHE A 161 -2.71 -10.69 -10.59
N GLY A 162 -3.16 -9.58 -11.21
CA GLY A 162 -3.98 -8.57 -10.56
C GLY A 162 -3.21 -7.68 -9.57
N ASN A 163 -1.87 -7.72 -9.58
CA ASN A 163 -1.08 -6.76 -8.85
C ASN A 163 -1.03 -5.40 -9.57
N ASP A 164 -0.55 -4.39 -8.85
CA ASP A 164 -0.51 -3.02 -9.37
C ASP A 164 0.39 -2.84 -10.58
N ASP A 165 1.42 -3.67 -10.72
CA ASP A 165 2.32 -3.62 -11.88
C ASP A 165 1.58 -3.99 -13.15
N GLN A 166 0.90 -5.14 -13.16
CA GLN A 166 0.07 -5.56 -14.30
C GLN A 166 -1.04 -4.56 -14.57
N ILE A 167 -1.80 -4.18 -13.53
CA ILE A 167 -2.98 -3.30 -13.67
C ILE A 167 -2.57 -1.92 -14.19
N SER A 168 -1.46 -1.35 -13.73
CA SER A 168 -1.01 -0.02 -14.18
C SER A 168 -0.70 0.00 -15.68
N PHE A 169 -0.03 -1.04 -16.19
CA PHE A 169 0.26 -1.14 -17.62
C PHE A 169 -1.00 -1.39 -18.45
N ALA A 170 -1.86 -2.30 -17.98
CA ALA A 170 -3.14 -2.60 -18.63
C ALA A 170 -4.01 -1.33 -18.77
N ARG A 171 -4.05 -0.49 -17.70
CA ARG A 171 -4.74 0.80 -17.72
C ARG A 171 -4.12 1.79 -18.70
N ALA A 172 -2.79 1.85 -18.80
CA ALA A 172 -2.12 2.68 -19.82
C ALA A 172 -2.48 2.24 -21.23
N ALA A 173 -2.52 0.95 -21.47
CA ALA A 173 -2.91 0.36 -22.76
C ALA A 173 -4.39 0.66 -23.10
N GLU A 174 -5.30 0.47 -22.16
CA GLU A 174 -6.72 0.80 -22.30
C GLU A 174 -6.93 2.27 -22.68
N MET A 175 -6.27 3.19 -21.96
CA MET A 175 -6.32 4.63 -22.26
C MET A 175 -5.72 4.98 -23.65
N ALA A 176 -4.84 4.14 -24.18
CA ALA A 176 -4.33 4.26 -25.56
C ALA A 176 -5.26 3.62 -26.61
N GLY A 177 -6.38 3.03 -26.19
CA GLY A 177 -7.35 2.35 -27.06
C GLY A 177 -6.86 0.96 -27.50
N ILE A 178 -6.14 0.26 -26.61
CA ILE A 178 -5.68 -1.11 -26.80
C ILE A 178 -6.48 -1.98 -25.84
N ASP A 179 -7.02 -3.09 -26.32
CA ASP A 179 -7.65 -4.10 -25.50
C ASP A 179 -6.59 -4.80 -24.62
N PRO A 180 -6.60 -4.61 -23.29
CA PRO A 180 -5.57 -5.15 -22.41
C PRO A 180 -5.58 -6.68 -22.31
N TYR A 181 -6.73 -7.34 -22.62
CA TYR A 181 -6.86 -8.80 -22.60
C TYR A 181 -6.15 -9.49 -23.75
N ARG A 182 -5.80 -8.74 -24.78
CA ARG A 182 -5.03 -9.24 -25.91
C ARG A 182 -3.53 -9.10 -25.74
N ILE A 183 -3.08 -8.47 -24.64
CA ILE A 183 -1.65 -8.29 -24.34
C ILE A 183 -1.10 -9.58 -23.73
N GLN A 184 0.06 -10.02 -24.19
CA GLN A 184 0.75 -11.16 -23.60
C GLN A 184 1.43 -10.76 -22.30
N PHE A 185 0.75 -10.94 -21.17
CA PHE A 185 1.32 -10.78 -19.84
C PHE A 185 1.99 -12.07 -19.37
N LEU A 186 3.26 -11.98 -18.94
CA LEU A 186 4.03 -13.09 -18.38
C LEU A 186 4.35 -12.82 -16.90
N LYS A 187 3.89 -13.72 -16.03
CA LYS A 187 4.12 -13.66 -14.59
C LYS A 187 5.46 -14.30 -14.23
N PHE A 188 6.23 -13.62 -13.37
CA PHE A 188 7.43 -14.12 -12.71
C PHE A 188 7.21 -14.21 -11.21
N ASP A 189 7.98 -15.06 -10.52
CA ASP A 189 7.81 -15.25 -9.08
C ASP A 189 8.51 -14.16 -8.25
N SER A 190 9.52 -13.51 -8.83
CA SER A 190 10.24 -12.40 -8.21
C SER A 190 10.60 -11.30 -9.22
N ALA A 191 10.91 -10.10 -8.72
CA ALA A 191 11.44 -9.01 -9.52
C ALA A 191 12.82 -9.36 -10.12
N ASP A 192 13.66 -10.10 -9.40
CA ASP A 192 14.98 -10.51 -9.88
C ASP A 192 14.86 -11.44 -11.09
N ASP A 193 13.95 -12.44 -11.04
CA ASP A 193 13.68 -13.33 -12.19
C ASP A 193 13.13 -12.54 -13.37
N LEU A 194 12.22 -11.60 -13.13
CA LEU A 194 11.67 -10.72 -14.14
C LEU A 194 12.75 -9.88 -14.83
N PHE A 195 13.65 -9.27 -14.06
CA PHE A 195 14.69 -8.42 -14.64
C PHE A 195 15.76 -9.24 -15.37
N GLN A 196 16.05 -10.45 -14.91
CA GLN A 196 16.94 -11.34 -15.63
C GLN A 196 16.30 -11.72 -16.98
N ALA A 197 15.03 -12.12 -17.01
CA ALA A 197 14.31 -12.44 -18.23
C ALA A 197 14.21 -11.24 -19.21
N LEU A 198 14.11 -10.01 -18.64
CA LEU A 198 14.13 -8.79 -19.46
C LEU A 198 15.50 -8.53 -20.09
N ILE A 199 16.58 -8.74 -19.34
CA ILE A 199 17.96 -8.59 -19.82
C ILE A 199 18.28 -9.66 -20.88
N ASP A 200 17.76 -10.87 -20.72
CA ASP A 200 17.94 -11.99 -21.63
C ASP A 200 16.98 -11.95 -22.84
N HIS A 201 16.16 -10.89 -22.98
CA HIS A 201 15.16 -10.69 -24.04
C HIS A 201 14.08 -11.76 -24.10
N GLU A 202 13.79 -12.45 -23.01
CA GLU A 202 12.65 -13.39 -22.91
C GLU A 202 11.31 -12.64 -22.85
N VAL A 203 11.33 -11.40 -22.32
CA VAL A 203 10.24 -10.43 -22.38
C VAL A 203 10.71 -9.11 -22.98
N ASP A 204 9.81 -8.36 -23.61
CA ASP A 204 10.14 -7.11 -24.34
C ASP A 204 10.11 -5.89 -23.42
N ALA A 205 9.26 -5.93 -22.41
CA ALA A 205 9.15 -4.90 -21.36
C ALA A 205 8.74 -5.53 -20.04
N ALA A 206 9.09 -4.86 -18.96
CA ALA A 206 8.65 -5.18 -17.61
C ALA A 206 7.89 -3.99 -16.99
N THR A 207 6.81 -4.28 -16.30
CA THR A 207 6.14 -3.31 -15.43
C THR A 207 6.43 -3.69 -13.98
N THR A 208 6.87 -2.73 -13.17
CA THR A 208 7.41 -2.96 -11.84
C THR A 208 7.39 -1.66 -11.03
N THR A 209 7.86 -1.69 -9.79
CA THR A 209 8.01 -0.49 -8.97
C THR A 209 9.38 0.16 -9.14
N ILE A 210 9.43 1.47 -8.87
CA ILE A 210 10.69 2.24 -8.91
C ILE A 210 11.74 1.70 -7.93
N THR A 211 11.30 1.15 -6.80
CA THR A 211 12.20 0.60 -5.77
C THR A 211 12.90 -0.66 -6.26
N GLU A 212 12.15 -1.55 -6.90
CA GLU A 212 12.68 -2.83 -7.37
C GLU A 212 13.67 -2.66 -8.51
N VAL A 213 13.33 -1.82 -9.50
CA VAL A 213 14.16 -1.66 -10.70
C VAL A 213 15.36 -0.73 -10.51
N ARG A 214 15.41 0.02 -9.41
CA ARG A 214 16.42 1.07 -9.17
C ARG A 214 17.85 0.60 -9.40
N HIS A 215 18.20 -0.57 -8.86
CA HIS A 215 19.56 -1.10 -8.96
C HIS A 215 19.98 -1.34 -10.42
N ASP A 216 19.11 -1.94 -11.22
CA ASP A 216 19.38 -2.26 -12.62
C ASP A 216 19.39 -1.02 -13.50
N TYR A 217 18.54 -0.05 -13.20
CA TYR A 217 18.55 1.26 -13.84
C TYR A 217 19.86 2.03 -13.55
N GLU A 218 20.28 2.13 -12.29
CA GLU A 218 21.53 2.80 -11.89
C GLU A 218 22.78 2.12 -12.47
N LYS A 219 22.73 0.78 -12.63
CA LYS A 219 23.78 -0.01 -13.30
C LYS A 219 23.71 0.06 -14.83
N LYS A 220 22.73 0.77 -15.39
CA LYS A 220 22.49 0.88 -16.85
C LYS A 220 22.31 -0.48 -17.54
N ARG A 221 21.73 -1.45 -16.86
CA ARG A 221 21.32 -2.73 -17.44
C ARG A 221 19.95 -2.62 -18.08
N LEU A 222 19.09 -1.79 -17.49
CA LEU A 222 17.76 -1.49 -17.98
C LEU A 222 17.58 0.02 -18.14
N LYS A 223 16.68 0.43 -19.03
CA LYS A 223 16.22 1.81 -19.15
C LYS A 223 14.72 1.89 -18.87
N LEU A 224 14.29 3.03 -18.31
CA LEU A 224 12.89 3.27 -17.97
C LEU A 224 12.26 4.16 -19.04
N VAL A 225 11.11 3.73 -19.55
CA VAL A 225 10.44 4.39 -20.70
C VAL A 225 9.14 5.09 -20.30
N ALA A 226 8.61 4.84 -19.11
CA ALA A 226 7.46 5.55 -18.57
C ALA A 226 7.38 5.40 -17.05
N THR A 227 6.76 6.39 -16.38
CA THR A 227 6.33 6.30 -14.98
C THR A 227 4.89 6.74 -14.83
N THR A 228 4.21 6.20 -13.81
CA THR A 228 2.79 6.48 -13.51
C THR A 228 2.58 7.75 -12.68
N THR A 229 3.62 8.53 -12.42
CA THR A 229 3.56 9.76 -11.64
C THR A 229 2.91 10.93 -12.40
N ASN A 230 2.41 11.91 -11.63
CA ASN A 230 1.92 13.16 -12.22
C ASN A 230 3.04 14.07 -12.76
N GLN A 231 4.25 13.98 -12.17
CA GLN A 231 5.45 14.72 -12.53
C GLN A 231 6.64 13.77 -12.44
N ARG A 232 7.73 14.06 -13.16
CA ARG A 232 8.95 13.24 -13.10
C ARG A 232 9.47 13.12 -11.67
N LEU A 233 9.97 11.94 -11.34
CA LEU A 233 10.49 11.65 -10.01
C LEU A 233 11.88 12.24 -9.82
N ALA A 234 12.15 12.74 -8.61
CA ALA A 234 13.50 13.16 -8.23
C ALA A 234 14.48 11.98 -8.24
N GLY A 235 15.59 12.12 -8.96
CA GLY A 235 16.57 11.07 -9.22
C GLY A 235 16.23 10.16 -10.41
N PHE A 236 15.15 10.49 -11.15
CA PHE A 236 14.72 9.83 -12.39
C PHE A 236 14.15 10.89 -13.36
N GLU A 237 14.82 12.03 -13.45
CA GLU A 237 14.37 13.18 -14.22
C GLU A 237 14.37 12.92 -15.74
N ASP A 238 15.10 11.92 -16.18
CA ASP A 238 15.12 11.46 -17.58
C ASP A 238 13.94 10.53 -17.94
N VAL A 239 13.22 9.99 -16.94
CA VAL A 239 12.09 9.10 -17.16
C VAL A 239 10.80 9.91 -17.37
N PRO A 240 10.20 9.85 -18.58
CA PRO A 240 8.96 10.60 -18.82
C PRO A 240 7.76 9.95 -18.13
N THR A 241 6.79 10.78 -17.71
CA THR A 241 5.52 10.27 -17.21
C THR A 241 4.62 9.81 -18.35
N TRP A 242 3.67 8.91 -18.09
CA TRP A 242 2.62 8.57 -19.04
C TRP A 242 1.85 9.83 -19.52
N LYS A 243 1.61 10.76 -18.59
CA LYS A 243 0.91 12.01 -18.89
C LYS A 243 1.66 12.89 -19.90
N GLU A 244 2.98 13.03 -19.78
CA GLU A 244 3.82 13.74 -20.77
C GLU A 244 3.78 13.09 -22.14
N GLN A 245 3.52 11.79 -22.19
CA GLN A 245 3.40 11.01 -23.43
C GLN A 245 1.97 10.98 -24.01
N GLY A 246 1.04 11.72 -23.40
CA GLY A 246 -0.34 11.84 -23.85
C GLY A 246 -1.29 10.78 -23.33
N ILE A 247 -0.85 9.96 -22.38
CA ILE A 247 -1.68 8.98 -21.66
C ILE A 247 -1.97 9.55 -20.25
N PRO A 248 -3.22 9.95 -19.92
CA PRO A 248 -3.53 10.67 -18.67
C PRO A 248 -3.60 9.73 -17.46
N LEU A 249 -2.67 8.78 -17.37
CA LEU A 249 -2.57 7.84 -16.27
C LEU A 249 -1.75 8.40 -15.12
N ILE A 250 -2.34 8.41 -13.94
CA ILE A 250 -1.66 8.55 -12.64
C ILE A 250 -2.09 7.34 -11.82
N PHE A 251 -1.12 6.53 -11.41
CA PHE A 251 -1.39 5.29 -10.69
C PHE A 251 -0.30 5.04 -9.66
N SER A 252 -0.68 4.78 -8.41
CA SER A 252 0.26 4.52 -7.33
C SER A 252 -0.03 3.19 -6.64
N HIS A 253 1.02 2.47 -6.30
CA HIS A 253 0.97 1.37 -5.36
C HIS A 253 0.99 1.93 -3.95
N TRP A 254 -0.08 1.75 -3.20
CA TRP A 254 -0.17 2.26 -1.84
C TRP A 254 0.28 1.22 -0.81
N ARG A 255 0.82 1.73 0.30
CA ARG A 255 1.31 0.92 1.40
C ARG A 255 0.51 1.23 2.66
N GLY A 256 -0.28 0.27 3.10
CA GLY A 256 -1.18 0.39 4.23
C GLY A 256 -0.79 -0.50 5.41
N VAL A 257 -1.39 -0.18 6.55
CA VAL A 257 -1.34 -0.96 7.78
C VAL A 257 -2.75 -1.34 8.18
N MET A 258 -2.92 -2.57 8.58
CA MET A 258 -4.18 -3.10 9.08
C MET A 258 -3.96 -3.92 10.36
N GLY A 259 -4.98 -3.97 11.19
CA GLY A 259 -5.03 -4.77 12.40
C GLY A 259 -6.11 -5.85 12.34
N PRO A 260 -6.26 -6.65 13.42
CA PRO A 260 -7.28 -7.66 13.54
C PRO A 260 -8.69 -7.11 13.32
N LYS A 261 -9.60 -8.00 12.95
CA LYS A 261 -11.02 -7.65 12.80
C LYS A 261 -11.59 -7.12 14.12
N GLN A 262 -12.42 -6.08 14.03
CA GLN A 262 -13.16 -5.53 15.17
C GLN A 262 -12.28 -5.01 16.32
N MET A 263 -11.19 -4.33 16.01
CA MET A 263 -10.46 -3.56 17.02
C MET A 263 -11.40 -2.54 17.69
N ASN A 264 -11.24 -2.38 19.01
CA ASN A 264 -12.00 -1.36 19.73
C ASN A 264 -11.51 0.05 19.39
N GLN A 265 -12.37 1.05 19.60
CA GLN A 265 -12.07 2.44 19.24
C GLN A 265 -10.90 3.06 20.03
N HIS A 266 -10.57 2.52 21.21
CA HIS A 266 -9.42 2.99 21.98
C HIS A 266 -8.12 2.59 21.29
N ASP A 267 -7.98 1.31 20.91
CA ASP A 267 -6.77 0.79 20.26
C ASP A 267 -6.58 1.40 18.87
N ILE A 268 -7.67 1.61 18.11
CA ILE A 268 -7.61 2.31 16.81
C ILE A 268 -7.04 3.73 17.00
N ARG A 269 -7.52 4.48 18.00
CA ARG A 269 -6.99 5.83 18.26
C ARG A 269 -5.52 5.81 18.68
N GLU A 270 -5.08 4.81 19.44
CA GLU A 270 -3.68 4.68 19.81
C GLU A 270 -2.79 4.45 18.56
N TRP A 271 -3.21 3.56 17.67
CA TRP A 271 -2.53 3.33 16.39
C TRP A 271 -2.53 4.59 15.52
N ASP A 272 -3.66 5.29 15.39
CA ASP A 272 -3.74 6.54 14.64
C ASP A 272 -2.70 7.55 15.15
N GLN A 273 -2.63 7.75 16.47
CA GLN A 273 -1.68 8.68 17.08
C GLN A 273 -0.23 8.25 16.88
N LEU A 274 0.06 6.95 17.00
CA LEU A 274 1.39 6.40 16.83
C LEU A 274 1.88 6.55 15.37
N LEU A 275 1.06 6.13 14.41
CA LEU A 275 1.40 6.16 12.99
C LEU A 275 1.47 7.61 12.47
N GLN A 276 0.59 8.50 12.94
CA GLN A 276 0.67 9.92 12.63
C GLN A 276 2.00 10.53 13.10
N LYS A 277 2.38 10.29 14.38
CA LYS A 277 3.66 10.76 14.91
C LYS A 277 4.84 10.21 14.11
N MET A 278 4.81 8.92 13.79
CA MET A 278 5.85 8.25 13.00
C MET A 278 6.05 8.93 11.64
N THR A 279 4.96 9.16 10.91
CA THR A 279 5.01 9.72 9.56
C THR A 279 5.43 11.20 9.52
N GLN A 280 5.31 11.94 10.63
CA GLN A 280 5.75 13.33 10.75
C GLN A 280 7.26 13.45 11.01
N THR A 281 7.95 12.40 11.45
CA THR A 281 9.36 12.44 11.81
C THR A 281 10.29 12.72 10.62
N LYS A 282 11.46 13.32 10.93
CA LYS A 282 12.51 13.51 9.92
C LYS A 282 13.08 12.17 9.44
N SER A 283 13.14 11.17 10.33
CA SER A 283 13.61 9.82 10.00
C SER A 283 12.70 9.16 8.97
N TRP A 284 11.37 9.23 9.14
CA TRP A 284 10.40 8.72 8.18
C TRP A 284 10.60 9.36 6.79
N LYS A 285 10.58 10.69 6.74
CA LYS A 285 10.76 11.44 5.48
C LYS A 285 12.08 11.10 4.76
N LYS A 286 13.17 10.91 5.54
CA LYS A 286 14.46 10.49 5.00
C LYS A 286 14.39 9.09 4.39
N GLN A 287 13.76 8.12 5.08
CA GLN A 287 13.60 6.76 4.59
C GLN A 287 12.77 6.71 3.29
N LEU A 288 11.66 7.44 3.23
CA LEU A 288 10.85 7.51 2.02
C LEU A 288 11.66 8.06 0.83
N LYS A 289 12.40 9.15 1.03
CA LYS A 289 13.24 9.73 -0.02
C LYS A 289 14.29 8.72 -0.53
N GLN A 290 14.92 7.96 0.37
CA GLN A 290 15.91 6.94 0.00
C GLN A 290 15.31 5.83 -0.85
N LYS A 291 14.05 5.47 -0.60
CA LYS A 291 13.32 4.44 -1.34
C LYS A 291 12.60 4.95 -2.60
N GLY A 292 12.52 6.27 -2.79
CA GLY A 292 11.72 6.85 -3.89
C GLY A 292 10.22 6.81 -3.63
N TRP A 293 9.81 6.61 -2.37
CA TRP A 293 8.40 6.62 -1.98
C TRP A 293 7.89 8.03 -1.71
N THR A 294 6.61 8.25 -1.96
CA THR A 294 5.91 9.49 -1.63
C THR A 294 5.15 9.33 -0.33
N SER A 295 5.29 10.29 0.59
CA SER A 295 4.52 10.28 1.83
C SER A 295 3.04 10.54 1.55
N ARG A 296 2.19 9.62 2.02
CA ARG A 296 0.73 9.78 1.96
C ARG A 296 0.13 9.21 3.23
N TYR A 297 0.09 10.02 4.28
CA TYR A 297 -0.54 9.58 5.53
C TYR A 297 -2.05 9.82 5.46
N MET A 298 -2.79 8.75 5.73
CA MET A 298 -4.22 8.74 6.00
C MET A 298 -4.43 7.97 7.31
N ASN A 299 -5.23 8.51 8.22
CA ASN A 299 -5.62 7.81 9.46
C ASN A 299 -6.58 6.65 9.17
N SER A 300 -6.99 5.92 10.19
CA SER A 300 -7.84 4.71 10.06
C SER A 300 -9.15 4.98 9.30
N LYS A 301 -9.81 6.11 9.60
CA LYS A 301 -11.07 6.50 8.92
C LYS A 301 -10.85 6.85 7.46
N GLU A 302 -9.84 7.64 7.18
CA GLU A 302 -9.46 8.05 5.81
C GLU A 302 -8.97 6.85 5.00
N ALA A 303 -8.17 5.96 5.61
CA ALA A 303 -7.69 4.72 5.00
C ALA A 303 -8.85 3.80 4.60
N LYS A 304 -9.85 3.66 5.45
CA LYS A 304 -11.05 2.87 5.13
C LYS A 304 -11.77 3.42 3.91
N ILE A 305 -12.06 4.73 3.88
CA ILE A 305 -12.74 5.39 2.75
C ILE A 305 -11.91 5.23 1.47
N PHE A 306 -10.61 5.45 1.56
CA PHE A 306 -9.69 5.29 0.43
C PHE A 306 -9.72 3.85 -0.11
N MET A 307 -9.64 2.83 0.76
CA MET A 307 -9.67 1.43 0.34
C MET A 307 -11.02 1.05 -0.30
N GLU A 308 -12.15 1.57 0.22
CA GLU A 308 -13.47 1.38 -0.40
C GLU A 308 -13.56 2.00 -1.80
N GLU A 309 -12.93 3.15 -2.02
CA GLU A 309 -12.83 3.78 -3.34
C GLU A 309 -11.93 2.97 -4.28
N GLN A 310 -10.78 2.48 -3.76
CA GLN A 310 -9.92 1.60 -4.54
C GLN A 310 -10.67 0.32 -4.94
N LEU A 311 -11.36 -0.33 -4.01
CA LEU A 311 -12.13 -1.55 -4.31
C LEU A 311 -13.08 -1.33 -5.49
N ARG A 312 -13.89 -0.25 -5.47
CA ARG A 312 -14.79 0.07 -6.59
C ARG A 312 -14.07 0.25 -7.93
N ARG A 313 -12.86 0.84 -7.92
CA ARG A 313 -12.04 1.00 -9.14
C ARG A 313 -11.51 -0.33 -9.66
N TYR A 314 -11.10 -1.23 -8.77
CA TYR A 314 -10.64 -2.57 -9.13
C TYR A 314 -11.80 -3.44 -9.61
N GLU A 315 -12.98 -3.36 -8.98
CA GLU A 315 -14.21 -4.03 -9.44
C GLU A 315 -14.55 -3.63 -10.88
N GLN A 316 -14.56 -2.33 -11.18
CA GLN A 316 -14.83 -1.83 -12.53
C GLN A 316 -13.82 -2.34 -13.56
N PHE A 317 -12.55 -2.45 -13.18
CA PHE A 317 -11.51 -2.95 -14.06
C PHE A 317 -11.64 -4.45 -14.28
N ILE A 318 -11.77 -5.24 -13.21
CA ILE A 318 -11.80 -6.71 -13.26
C ILE A 318 -13.14 -7.23 -13.84
N GLN A 319 -14.28 -6.57 -13.57
CA GLN A 319 -15.59 -6.96 -14.15
C GLN A 319 -15.71 -6.59 -15.63
N GLY A 320 -14.99 -5.58 -16.10
CA GLY A 320 -14.81 -5.36 -17.54
C GLY A 320 -14.14 -6.56 -18.24
N GLU A 321 -13.36 -7.36 -17.49
CA GLU A 321 -12.79 -8.63 -17.94
C GLU A 321 -13.86 -9.69 -18.26
N GLN A 322 -14.81 -9.88 -17.37
CA GLN A 322 -15.81 -10.96 -17.46
C GLN A 322 -16.91 -10.69 -18.49
N ALA A 323 -17.03 -9.45 -18.97
CA ALA A 323 -18.05 -9.09 -19.96
C ALA A 323 -17.63 -9.35 -21.42
N VAL A 324 -16.42 -9.84 -21.63
CA VAL A 324 -15.83 -10.08 -22.98
C VAL A 324 -15.67 -11.59 -23.29
N GLU A 325 -16.01 -12.47 -22.33
CA GLU A 325 -16.20 -13.91 -22.58
C GLU A 325 -17.63 -14.19 -23.06
#